data_e47bd8e6eb2111321cc648d93c84be38
#
_entry.id   e47bd8e6eb2111321cc648d93c84be38
#
_cell.length_a   1.000
_cell.length_b   1.000
_cell.length_c   1.000
_cell.angle_alpha   90.00
_cell.angle_beta   90.00
_cell.angle_gamma   90.00
#
_symmetry.space_group_name_H-M   'P 1'
#
loop_
_entity.id
_entity.type
_entity.pdbx_description
1 polymer ?
#
loop_
_entity_poly.entity_id
_entity_poly.type
_entity_poly.pdbx_seq_one_letter_code
_entity_poly.pdbx_strand_id
1 'polypeptide(L)'
;MFEYLALTATAVQRELDRAGLLSGSADFAHDERVQDAALLGLIRAMRGVTDLAARLLEDRGRTLPRYCPALFGLLADEALIESEAAQSLSLLAQFCDDAIARGDEFDPPRLAWLIDTRSEQLIALTDTLCLALR
;
A
#
# COMPACT_ATOMS: atom_id res chain seq x y z
N MET A 1 19.30 -10.13 2.91
CA MET A 1 18.54 -8.89 3.14
C MET A 1 18.35 -8.06 1.88
N PHE A 2 19.42 -7.73 1.15
CA PHE A 2 19.30 -6.91 -0.08
C PHE A 2 18.41 -7.57 -1.15
N GLU A 3 18.54 -8.86 -1.32
CA GLU A 3 17.73 -9.60 -2.30
C GLU A 3 16.24 -9.52 -1.95
N TYR A 4 15.91 -9.69 -0.66
CA TYR A 4 14.54 -9.55 -0.18
C TYR A 4 13.99 -8.14 -0.43
N LEU A 5 14.79 -7.11 -0.14
CA LEU A 5 14.38 -5.71 -0.34
C LEU A 5 14.13 -5.43 -1.82
N ALA A 6 15.02 -5.89 -2.69
CA ALA A 6 14.88 -5.71 -4.14
C ALA A 6 13.64 -6.41 -4.68
N LEU A 7 13.38 -7.64 -4.25
CA LEU A 7 12.21 -8.40 -4.67
C LEU A 7 10.93 -7.75 -4.21
N THR A 8 10.89 -7.27 -2.95
CA THR A 8 9.71 -6.62 -2.41
C THR A 8 9.43 -5.30 -3.13
N ALA A 9 10.46 -4.48 -3.34
CA ALA A 9 10.31 -3.20 -4.06
C ALA A 9 9.82 -3.43 -5.49
N THR A 10 10.37 -4.41 -6.18
CA THR A 10 9.94 -4.78 -7.53
C THR A 10 8.49 -5.25 -7.55
N ALA A 11 8.09 -6.05 -6.57
CA ALA A 11 6.73 -6.55 -6.46
C ALA A 11 5.73 -5.41 -6.21
N VAL A 12 6.07 -4.48 -5.31
CA VAL A 12 5.22 -3.31 -5.04
C VAL A 12 5.02 -2.49 -6.33
N GLN A 13 6.10 -2.20 -7.04
CA GLN A 13 6.05 -1.44 -8.29
C GLN A 13 5.18 -2.14 -9.33
N ARG A 14 5.40 -3.43 -9.53
CA ARG A 14 4.67 -4.24 -10.51
C ARG A 14 3.18 -4.30 -10.18
N GLU A 15 2.83 -4.51 -8.92
CA GLU A 15 1.43 -4.60 -8.51
C GLU A 15 0.71 -3.25 -8.66
N LEU A 16 1.39 -2.13 -8.37
CA LEU A 16 0.82 -0.80 -8.57
C LEU A 16 0.67 -0.46 -10.05
N ASP A 17 1.64 -0.81 -10.88
CA ASP A 17 1.55 -0.60 -12.32
C ASP A 17 0.37 -1.38 -12.90
N ARG A 18 0.22 -2.63 -12.48
CA ARG A 18 -0.89 -3.49 -12.91
C ARG A 18 -2.24 -2.93 -12.47
N ALA A 19 -2.35 -2.52 -11.20
CA ALA A 19 -3.57 -1.91 -10.67
C ALA A 19 -3.94 -0.65 -11.45
N GLY A 20 -2.95 0.18 -11.77
CA GLY A 20 -3.15 1.40 -12.56
C GLY A 20 -3.64 1.12 -13.98
N LEU A 21 -3.07 0.13 -14.64
CA LEU A 21 -3.51 -0.28 -15.97
C LEU A 21 -4.96 -0.79 -15.95
N LEU A 22 -5.31 -1.60 -14.95
CA LEU A 22 -6.66 -2.14 -14.82
C LEU A 22 -7.68 -1.05 -14.49
N SER A 23 -7.38 -0.18 -13.53
CA SER A 23 -8.31 0.88 -13.13
C SER A 23 -8.48 1.95 -14.19
N GLY A 24 -7.49 2.13 -15.07
CA GLY A 24 -7.55 3.05 -16.20
C GLY A 24 -8.15 2.45 -17.47
N SER A 25 -8.49 1.17 -17.47
CA SER A 25 -9.03 0.50 -18.65
C SER A 25 -10.49 0.86 -18.88
N ALA A 26 -10.93 0.75 -20.15
CA ALA A 26 -12.33 1.01 -20.52
C ALA A 26 -13.32 0.05 -19.83
N ASP A 27 -12.88 -1.16 -19.50
CA ASP A 27 -13.72 -2.18 -18.89
C ASP A 27 -13.92 -2.01 -17.39
N PHE A 28 -13.10 -1.19 -16.74
CA PHE A 28 -13.10 -1.09 -15.28
C PHE A 28 -14.48 -0.73 -14.72
N ALA A 29 -15.19 0.19 -15.35
CA ALA A 29 -16.48 0.66 -14.85
C ALA A 29 -17.59 -0.40 -14.93
N HIS A 30 -17.42 -1.43 -15.76
CA HIS A 30 -18.48 -2.38 -16.09
C HIS A 30 -18.15 -3.84 -15.76
N ASP A 31 -16.90 -4.17 -15.47
CA ASP A 31 -16.47 -5.56 -15.28
C ASP A 31 -15.93 -5.75 -13.86
N GLU A 32 -16.70 -6.48 -13.04
CA GLU A 32 -16.33 -6.76 -11.66
C GLU A 32 -15.00 -7.50 -11.56
N ARG A 33 -14.66 -8.36 -12.53
CA ARG A 33 -13.39 -9.09 -12.51
C ARG A 33 -12.21 -8.15 -12.68
N VAL A 34 -12.35 -7.12 -13.49
CA VAL A 34 -11.32 -6.09 -13.67
C VAL A 34 -11.20 -5.27 -12.39
N GLN A 35 -12.32 -4.90 -11.77
CA GLN A 35 -12.35 -4.18 -10.51
C GLN A 35 -11.66 -4.97 -9.40
N ASP A 36 -11.99 -6.25 -9.26
CA ASP A 36 -11.42 -7.13 -8.24
C ASP A 36 -9.91 -7.33 -8.46
N ALA A 37 -9.49 -7.46 -9.72
CA ALA A 37 -8.07 -7.61 -10.03
C ALA A 37 -7.27 -6.33 -9.68
N ALA A 38 -7.86 -5.16 -9.92
CA ALA A 38 -7.23 -3.88 -9.54
C ALA A 38 -7.11 -3.78 -8.02
N LEU A 39 -8.17 -4.13 -7.29
CA LEU A 39 -8.14 -4.14 -5.82
C LEU A 39 -7.08 -5.11 -5.30
N LEU A 40 -6.99 -6.30 -5.85
CA LEU A 40 -5.99 -7.29 -5.44
C LEU A 40 -4.57 -6.76 -5.63
N GLY A 41 -4.31 -6.08 -6.75
CA GLY A 41 -3.01 -5.44 -6.99
C GLY A 41 -2.67 -4.42 -5.91
N LEU A 42 -3.62 -3.57 -5.56
CA LEU A 42 -3.43 -2.57 -4.49
C LEU A 42 -3.19 -3.25 -3.13
N ILE A 43 -3.97 -4.28 -2.81
CA ILE A 43 -3.82 -5.02 -1.55
C ILE A 43 -2.42 -5.65 -1.47
N ARG A 44 -1.94 -6.26 -2.56
CA ARG A 44 -0.61 -6.87 -2.60
C ARG A 44 0.50 -5.83 -2.43
N ALA A 45 0.35 -4.67 -3.08
CA ALA A 45 1.31 -3.57 -2.91
C ALA A 45 1.33 -3.09 -1.46
N MET A 46 0.16 -2.89 -0.85
CA MET A 46 0.06 -2.48 0.55
C MET A 46 0.69 -3.50 1.49
N ARG A 47 0.51 -4.79 1.22
CA ARG A 47 1.13 -5.84 2.02
C ARG A 47 2.65 -5.76 1.96
N GLY A 48 3.21 -5.54 0.79
CA GLY A 48 4.66 -5.37 0.64
C GLY A 48 5.18 -4.17 1.44
N VAL A 49 4.49 -3.04 1.35
CA VAL A 49 4.86 -1.82 2.08
C VAL A 49 4.76 -2.03 3.59
N THR A 50 3.67 -2.63 4.06
CA THR A 50 3.48 -2.84 5.50
C THR A 50 4.47 -3.86 6.06
N ASP A 51 4.87 -4.86 5.29
CA ASP A 51 5.89 -5.82 5.71
C ASP A 51 7.25 -5.11 5.90
N LEU A 52 7.64 -4.23 4.99
CA LEU A 52 8.88 -3.46 5.12
C LEU A 52 8.80 -2.50 6.30
N ALA A 53 7.66 -1.83 6.48
CA ALA A 53 7.45 -0.90 7.60
C ALA A 53 7.54 -1.63 8.93
N ALA A 54 6.89 -2.78 9.05
CA ALA A 54 6.93 -3.58 10.27
C ALA A 54 8.35 -4.01 10.62
N ARG A 55 9.09 -4.48 9.62
CA ARG A 55 10.48 -4.90 9.80
C ARG A 55 11.35 -3.77 10.30
N LEU A 56 11.23 -2.59 9.71
CA LEU A 56 12.01 -1.43 10.13
C LEU A 56 11.65 -0.97 11.55
N LEU A 57 10.36 -0.92 11.87
CA LEU A 57 9.90 -0.50 13.19
C LEU A 57 10.36 -1.49 14.27
N GLU A 58 10.32 -2.79 13.99
CA GLU A 58 10.86 -3.81 14.90
C GLU A 58 12.36 -3.62 15.13
N ASP A 59 13.13 -3.36 14.06
CA ASP A 59 14.57 -3.10 14.15
C ASP A 59 14.86 -1.87 15.01
N ARG A 60 13.94 -0.92 15.07
CA ARG A 60 14.06 0.28 15.91
C ARG A 60 13.45 0.11 17.30
N GLY A 61 13.09 -1.11 17.66
CA GLY A 61 12.57 -1.42 18.98
C GLY A 61 11.15 -0.99 19.24
N ARG A 62 10.38 -0.68 18.17
CA ARG A 62 8.99 -0.27 18.32
C ARG A 62 8.07 -1.48 18.42
N THR A 63 7.06 -1.37 19.26
CA THR A 63 5.99 -2.37 19.35
C THR A 63 5.00 -2.14 18.21
N LEU A 64 4.71 -3.20 17.43
CA LEU A 64 3.81 -3.09 16.30
C LEU A 64 2.35 -3.09 16.76
N PRO A 65 1.51 -2.22 16.18
CA PRO A 65 0.08 -2.23 16.45
C PRO A 65 -0.59 -3.43 15.76
N ARG A 66 -1.69 -3.90 16.31
CA ARG A 66 -2.51 -4.94 15.67
C ARG A 66 -3.26 -4.41 14.46
N TYR A 67 -3.57 -3.12 14.47
CA TYR A 67 -4.30 -2.44 13.41
C TYR A 67 -3.30 -1.90 12.40
N CYS A 68 -3.18 -2.55 11.23
CA CYS A 68 -2.22 -2.19 10.19
C CYS A 68 -2.19 -0.71 9.80
N PRO A 69 -3.34 -0.02 9.63
CA PRO A 69 -3.29 1.41 9.29
C PRO A 69 -2.50 2.26 10.29
N ALA A 70 -2.41 1.84 11.54
CA ALA A 70 -1.67 2.58 12.56
C ALA A 70 -0.14 2.53 12.37
N LEU A 71 0.39 1.63 11.53
CA LEU A 71 1.81 1.58 11.21
C LEU A 71 2.32 2.90 10.63
N PHE A 72 1.51 3.57 9.82
CA PHE A 72 1.93 4.81 9.15
C PHE A 72 2.14 5.94 10.14
N GLY A 73 1.35 6.00 11.21
CA GLY A 73 1.57 6.96 12.29
C GLY A 73 2.92 6.73 12.99
N LEU A 74 3.29 5.47 13.21
CA LEU A 74 4.60 5.14 13.78
C LEU A 74 5.74 5.54 12.85
N LEU A 75 5.57 5.37 11.54
CA LEU A 75 6.58 5.82 10.57
C LEU A 75 6.75 7.34 10.62
N ALA A 76 5.66 8.09 10.81
CA ALA A 76 5.73 9.54 10.97
C ALA A 76 6.47 9.91 12.26
N ASP A 77 6.22 9.18 13.36
CA ASP A 77 6.91 9.38 14.63
C ASP A 77 8.43 9.18 14.48
N GLU A 78 8.83 8.27 13.60
CA GLU A 78 10.23 8.00 13.28
C GLU A 78 10.80 8.93 12.21
N ALA A 79 10.06 9.95 11.81
CA ALA A 79 10.43 10.92 10.79
C ALA A 79 10.74 10.30 9.40
N LEU A 80 10.14 9.16 9.10
CA LEU A 80 10.31 8.47 7.81
C LEU A 80 9.36 8.99 6.76
N ILE A 81 8.21 9.51 7.19
CA ILE A 81 7.22 10.19 6.34
C ILE A 81 6.64 11.37 7.11
N GLU A 82 6.02 12.29 6.39
CA GLU A 82 5.32 13.41 7.00
C GLU A 82 3.95 12.97 7.53
N SER A 83 3.44 13.69 8.53
CA SER A 83 2.14 13.38 9.16
C SER A 83 1.00 13.35 8.16
N GLU A 84 1.00 14.24 7.18
CA GLU A 84 -0.05 14.30 6.16
C GLU A 84 -0.02 13.05 5.26
N ALA A 85 1.17 12.62 4.85
CA ALA A 85 1.34 11.38 4.10
C ALA A 85 0.91 10.17 4.93
N ALA A 86 1.24 10.15 6.22
CA ALA A 86 0.83 9.09 7.14
C ALA A 86 -0.69 8.97 7.21
N GLN A 87 -1.40 10.09 7.28
CA GLN A 87 -2.87 10.10 7.29
C GLN A 87 -3.43 9.54 5.98
N SER A 88 -2.91 9.98 4.84
CA SER A 88 -3.36 9.52 3.53
C SER A 88 -3.16 8.02 3.36
N LEU A 89 -2.00 7.51 3.75
CA LEU A 89 -1.68 6.08 3.61
C LEU A 89 -2.44 5.23 4.63
N SER A 90 -2.69 5.76 5.82
CA SER A 90 -3.53 5.09 6.81
C SER A 90 -4.96 4.91 6.30
N LEU A 91 -5.53 5.92 5.66
CA LEU A 91 -6.85 5.84 5.05
C LEU A 91 -6.88 4.83 3.88
N LEU A 92 -5.81 4.79 3.10
CA LEU A 92 -5.68 3.81 2.02
C LEU A 92 -5.66 2.38 2.57
N ALA A 93 -4.88 2.13 3.62
CA ALA A 93 -4.82 0.82 4.27
C ALA A 93 -6.18 0.45 4.87
N GLN A 94 -6.88 1.40 5.45
CA GLN A 94 -8.22 1.20 5.99
C GLN A 94 -9.22 0.81 4.89
N PHE A 95 -9.13 1.46 3.73
CA PHE A 95 -9.96 1.11 2.57
C PHE A 95 -9.73 -0.36 2.16
N CYS A 96 -8.47 -0.79 2.10
CA CYS A 96 -8.14 -2.17 1.75
C CYS A 96 -8.67 -3.16 2.79
N ASP A 97 -8.52 -2.87 4.08
CA ASP A 97 -9.00 -3.72 5.16
C ASP A 97 -10.52 -3.84 5.12
N ASP A 98 -11.22 -2.73 4.88
CA ASP A 98 -12.69 -2.72 4.78
C ASP A 98 -13.17 -3.55 3.58
N ALA A 99 -12.50 -3.43 2.44
CA ALA A 99 -12.85 -4.22 1.26
C ALA A 99 -12.68 -5.72 1.50
N ILE A 100 -11.60 -6.12 2.17
CA ILE A 100 -11.35 -7.51 2.54
C ILE A 100 -12.45 -8.00 3.50
N ALA A 101 -12.77 -7.22 4.53
CA ALA A 101 -13.76 -7.58 5.54
C ALA A 101 -15.16 -7.73 4.97
N ARG A 102 -15.49 -6.99 3.91
CA ARG A 102 -16.80 -7.02 3.25
C ARG A 102 -16.89 -7.98 2.07
N GLY A 103 -15.90 -8.87 1.91
CA GLY A 103 -15.90 -9.80 0.80
C GLY A 103 -15.71 -9.13 -0.55
N ASP A 104 -14.81 -8.17 -0.61
CA ASP A 104 -14.48 -7.36 -1.80
C ASP A 104 -15.59 -6.41 -2.24
N GLU A 105 -16.54 -6.08 -1.35
CA GLU A 105 -17.46 -4.98 -1.60
C GLU A 105 -16.75 -3.65 -1.40
N PHE A 106 -16.78 -2.81 -2.41
CA PHE A 106 -16.15 -1.49 -2.38
C PHE A 106 -16.71 -0.62 -3.50
N ASP A 107 -16.40 0.67 -3.44
CA ASP A 107 -16.77 1.64 -4.48
C ASP A 107 -15.70 1.66 -5.57
N PRO A 108 -15.95 1.14 -6.79
CA PRO A 108 -14.94 1.12 -7.85
C PRO A 108 -14.37 2.49 -8.22
N PRO A 109 -15.16 3.57 -8.36
CA PRO A 109 -14.59 4.90 -8.61
C PRO A 109 -13.64 5.36 -7.50
N ARG A 110 -13.95 5.02 -6.25
CA ARG A 110 -13.07 5.35 -5.12
C ARG A 110 -11.76 4.59 -5.22
N LEU A 111 -11.82 3.30 -5.56
CA LEU A 111 -10.62 2.49 -5.78
C LEU A 111 -9.73 3.10 -6.87
N ALA A 112 -10.31 3.44 -8.01
CA ALA A 112 -9.57 4.03 -9.12
C ALA A 112 -8.89 5.33 -8.71
N TRP A 113 -9.60 6.19 -7.97
CA TRP A 113 -9.05 7.45 -7.47
C TRP A 113 -7.88 7.22 -6.50
N LEU A 114 -8.02 6.25 -5.61
CA LEU A 114 -6.95 5.92 -4.65
C LEU A 114 -5.71 5.38 -5.37
N ILE A 115 -5.87 4.49 -6.34
CA ILE A 115 -4.75 3.97 -7.13
C ILE A 115 -4.05 5.11 -7.85
N ASP A 116 -4.81 5.97 -8.52
CA ASP A 116 -4.27 7.09 -9.27
C ASP A 116 -3.50 8.09 -8.40
N THR A 117 -4.03 8.39 -7.22
CA THR A 117 -3.50 9.46 -6.38
C THR A 117 -2.50 9.01 -5.31
N ARG A 118 -2.43 7.71 -4.99
CA ARG A 118 -1.59 7.21 -3.89
C ARG A 118 -0.43 6.32 -4.33
N SER A 119 -0.40 5.86 -5.58
CA SER A 119 0.64 4.94 -6.05
C SER A 119 2.04 5.53 -5.91
N GLU A 120 2.23 6.79 -6.28
CA GLU A 120 3.54 7.44 -6.17
C GLU A 120 4.01 7.56 -4.72
N GLN A 121 3.09 7.83 -3.80
CA GLN A 121 3.41 7.88 -2.37
C GLN A 121 3.88 6.52 -1.85
N LEU A 122 3.22 5.45 -2.28
CA LEU A 122 3.59 4.08 -1.89
C LEU A 122 4.97 3.71 -2.45
N ILE A 123 5.25 4.07 -3.69
CA ILE A 123 6.54 3.80 -4.32
C ILE A 123 7.63 4.57 -3.59
N ALA A 124 7.42 5.86 -3.32
CA ALA A 124 8.38 6.70 -2.60
C ALA A 124 8.64 6.16 -1.20
N LEU A 125 7.60 5.74 -0.49
CA LEU A 125 7.75 5.15 0.84
C LEU A 125 8.52 3.84 0.77
N THR A 126 8.24 2.99 -0.22
CA THR A 126 8.96 1.74 -0.41
C THR A 126 10.46 1.99 -0.56
N ASP A 127 10.84 2.98 -1.37
CA ASP A 127 12.24 3.36 -1.56
C ASP A 127 12.87 3.84 -0.24
N THR A 128 12.15 4.68 0.50
CA THR A 128 12.60 5.18 1.80
C THR A 128 12.84 4.03 2.79
N LEU A 129 11.91 3.09 2.87
CA LEU A 129 12.01 1.94 3.78
C LEU A 129 13.17 1.02 3.39
N CYS A 130 13.34 0.76 2.10
CA CYS A 130 14.44 -0.06 1.62
C CYS A 130 15.80 0.57 1.92
N LEU A 131 15.93 1.89 1.75
CA LEU A 131 17.16 2.60 2.11
C LEU A 131 17.44 2.51 3.61
N ALA A 132 16.41 2.66 4.44
CA ALA A 132 16.55 2.61 5.89
C ALA A 132 16.91 1.21 6.41
N LEU A 133 16.51 0.16 5.68
CA LEU A 133 16.76 -1.24 6.04
C LEU A 133 18.12 -1.77 5.55
N ARG A 134 18.80 -1.05 4.70
CA ARG A 134 20.13 -1.46 4.18
C ARG A 134 21.26 -1.38 5.20
#